data_65dfec244e40253b0800aa47b0c3ba07
#
_entry.id   65dfec244e40253b0800aa47b0c3ba07
#
_cell.length_a   1.000
_cell.length_b   1.000
_cell.length_c   1.000
_cell.angle_alpha   90.00
_cell.angle_beta   90.00
_cell.angle_gamma   90.00
#
_symmetry.space_group_name_H-M   'P 1'
#
loop_
_entity.id
_entity.type
_entity.pdbx_description
1 polymer ?
#
loop_
_entity_poly.entity_id
_entity_poly.type
_entity_poly.pdbx_seq_one_letter_code
_entity_poly.pdbx_strand_id
1 'polypeptide(L)'
;DYSILEQHADSYRKIRNTFRYLLGNLNDDFKRIDIEKLDLNQLPELEQYMLHKVYDLNQNFKNYFRSYDFHNLYKELLNFCTVDLSAFYFDIRKDALYCDSKDSERRKNSIIVLNIILESLTKWFAPILSFTTEEIFILINKDNKSIHLEKFMKFPQSFENKKLNKKWVELKKIRDICN
;
A
#
# COMPACT_ATOMS: atom_id res chain seq x y z
N ASP A 1 -13.89 -14.19 24.16
CA ASP A 1 -15.20 -14.05 23.57
C ASP A 1 -15.11 -14.33 22.05
N TYR A 2 -16.00 -15.17 21.52
CA TYR A 2 -16.01 -15.55 20.10
C TYR A 2 -16.24 -14.34 19.17
N SER A 3 -16.98 -13.33 19.63
CA SER A 3 -17.23 -12.10 18.83
C SER A 3 -15.95 -11.34 18.53
N ILE A 4 -14.96 -11.35 19.42
CA ILE A 4 -13.64 -10.72 19.19
C ILE A 4 -12.87 -11.47 18.10
N LEU A 5 -12.93 -12.78 18.09
CA LEU A 5 -12.30 -13.62 17.07
C LEU A 5 -12.93 -13.39 15.69
N GLU A 6 -14.25 -13.23 15.62
CA GLU A 6 -14.95 -12.89 14.37
C GLU A 6 -14.53 -11.53 13.83
N GLN A 7 -14.40 -10.50 14.68
CA GLN A 7 -13.91 -9.17 14.28
C GLN A 7 -12.48 -9.23 13.73
N HIS A 8 -11.61 -10.03 14.36
CA HIS A 8 -10.25 -10.23 13.84
C HIS A 8 -10.22 -11.00 12.52
N ALA A 9 -11.09 -12.01 12.38
CA ALA A 9 -11.24 -12.74 11.13
C ALA A 9 -11.70 -11.83 9.97
N ASP A 10 -12.65 -10.91 10.23
CA ASP A 10 -13.12 -9.94 9.26
C ASP A 10 -12.03 -8.93 8.88
N SER A 11 -11.29 -8.44 9.85
CA SER A 11 -10.16 -7.54 9.61
C SER A 11 -9.09 -8.24 8.76
N TYR A 12 -8.76 -9.48 9.07
CA TYR A 12 -7.84 -10.30 8.29
C TYR A 12 -8.32 -10.51 6.84
N ARG A 13 -9.62 -10.81 6.62
CA ARG A 13 -10.19 -10.95 5.27
C ARG A 13 -10.04 -9.66 4.46
N LYS A 14 -10.24 -8.50 5.07
CA LYS A 14 -10.05 -7.19 4.40
C LYS A 14 -8.60 -6.99 3.96
N ILE A 15 -7.63 -7.27 4.84
CA ILE A 15 -6.20 -7.21 4.51
C ILE A 15 -5.87 -8.20 3.38
N ARG A 16 -6.33 -9.45 3.48
CA ARG A 16 -6.10 -10.47 2.45
C ARG A 16 -6.69 -10.07 1.09
N ASN A 17 -7.87 -9.47 1.09
CA ASN A 17 -8.49 -8.96 -0.14
C ASN A 17 -7.68 -7.82 -0.77
N THR A 18 -7.09 -6.93 0.04
CA THR A 18 -6.16 -5.90 -0.46
C THR A 18 -4.96 -6.53 -1.17
N PHE A 19 -4.33 -7.53 -0.55
CA PHE A 19 -3.23 -8.26 -1.19
C PHE A 19 -3.66 -8.99 -2.46
N ARG A 20 -4.82 -9.64 -2.47
CA ARG A 20 -5.37 -10.30 -3.67
C ARG A 20 -5.56 -9.32 -4.82
N TYR A 21 -6.08 -8.12 -4.52
CA TYR A 21 -6.25 -7.07 -5.52
C TYR A 21 -4.90 -6.63 -6.09
N LEU A 22 -3.92 -6.38 -5.23
CA LEU A 22 -2.57 -5.99 -5.64
C LEU A 22 -1.90 -7.07 -6.51
N LEU A 23 -1.91 -8.31 -6.04
CA LEU A 23 -1.34 -9.44 -6.77
C LEU A 23 -2.04 -9.67 -8.11
N GLY A 24 -3.38 -9.59 -8.15
CA GLY A 24 -4.16 -9.77 -9.38
C GLY A 24 -3.88 -8.70 -10.44
N ASN A 25 -3.58 -7.46 -10.03
CA ASN A 25 -3.25 -6.38 -10.97
C ASN A 25 -1.77 -6.36 -11.37
N LEU A 26 -0.89 -6.87 -10.53
CA LEU A 26 0.55 -6.92 -10.82
C LEU A 26 0.96 -8.20 -11.51
N ASN A 27 0.33 -9.35 -11.16
CA ASN A 27 0.57 -10.67 -11.73
C ASN A 27 2.06 -10.88 -12.11
N ASP A 28 2.35 -11.14 -13.39
CA ASP A 28 3.73 -11.29 -13.90
C ASP A 28 4.48 -9.95 -14.06
N ASP A 29 3.81 -8.83 -13.83
CA ASP A 29 4.36 -7.46 -13.98
C ASP A 29 4.96 -6.92 -12.67
N PHE A 30 5.00 -7.72 -11.58
CA PHE A 30 5.67 -7.28 -10.35
C PHE A 30 7.14 -6.96 -10.62
N LYS A 31 7.53 -5.73 -10.26
CA LYS A 31 8.91 -5.25 -10.34
C LYS A 31 9.25 -4.49 -9.07
N ARG A 32 10.37 -4.83 -8.46
CA ARG A 32 10.91 -4.02 -7.37
C ARG A 32 11.33 -2.66 -7.92
N ILE A 33 10.69 -1.61 -7.45
CA ILE A 33 10.96 -0.23 -7.89
C ILE A 33 12.11 0.35 -7.08
N ASP A 34 13.10 0.92 -7.77
CA ASP A 34 14.17 1.70 -7.14
C ASP A 34 13.60 3.09 -6.76
N ILE A 35 13.14 3.19 -5.50
CA ILE A 35 12.51 4.41 -4.97
C ILE A 35 13.49 5.60 -4.88
N GLU A 36 14.79 5.38 -4.82
CA GLU A 36 15.77 6.46 -4.78
C GLU A 36 15.93 7.15 -6.15
N LYS A 37 15.66 6.40 -7.24
CA LYS A 37 15.71 6.91 -8.63
C LYS A 37 14.37 7.35 -9.19
N LEU A 38 13.29 7.16 -8.44
CA LEU A 38 11.95 7.51 -8.91
C LEU A 38 11.75 9.02 -8.93
N ASP A 39 11.52 9.58 -10.14
CA ASP A 39 11.16 10.98 -10.30
C ASP A 39 9.66 11.17 -10.06
N LEU A 40 9.31 11.69 -8.90
CA LEU A 40 7.92 11.91 -8.50
C LEU A 40 7.22 12.95 -9.38
N ASN A 41 7.94 13.89 -9.99
CA ASN A 41 7.33 14.94 -10.83
C ASN A 41 6.77 14.38 -12.14
N GLN A 42 7.21 13.20 -12.57
CA GLN A 42 6.66 12.52 -13.74
C GLN A 42 5.37 11.75 -13.43
N LEU A 43 5.05 11.55 -12.17
CA LEU A 43 3.84 10.85 -11.76
C LEU A 43 2.66 11.83 -11.67
N PRO A 44 1.43 11.40 -12.02
CA PRO A 44 0.22 12.17 -11.78
C PRO A 44 0.04 12.50 -10.29
N GLU A 45 -0.69 13.57 -10.03
CA GLU A 45 -0.87 14.10 -8.66
C GLU A 45 -1.47 13.09 -7.67
N LEU A 46 -2.37 12.22 -8.12
CA LEU A 46 -2.96 11.19 -7.28
C LEU A 46 -1.91 10.14 -6.85
N GLU A 47 -1.04 9.73 -7.77
CA GLU A 47 0.07 8.82 -7.50
C GLU A 47 1.06 9.43 -6.51
N GLN A 48 1.43 10.69 -6.71
CA GLN A 48 2.28 11.42 -5.76
C GLN A 48 1.64 11.49 -4.37
N TYR A 49 0.33 11.74 -4.29
CA TYR A 49 -0.41 11.74 -3.02
C TYR A 49 -0.37 10.37 -2.33
N MET A 50 -0.59 9.29 -3.07
CA MET A 50 -0.52 7.94 -2.49
C MET A 50 0.88 7.59 -2.01
N LEU A 51 1.92 8.00 -2.73
CA LEU A 51 3.31 7.81 -2.29
C LEU A 51 3.65 8.64 -1.04
N HIS A 52 3.10 9.86 -0.92
CA HIS A 52 3.19 10.62 0.32
C HIS A 52 2.52 9.89 1.50
N LYS A 53 1.34 9.31 1.29
CA LYS A 53 0.66 8.49 2.31
C LYS A 53 1.51 7.28 2.75
N VAL A 54 2.14 6.62 1.80
CA VAL A 54 3.08 5.51 2.07
C VAL A 54 4.30 6.00 2.86
N TYR A 55 4.83 7.17 2.53
CA TYR A 55 5.93 7.79 3.28
C TYR A 55 5.54 8.07 4.73
N ASP A 56 4.41 8.75 4.97
CA ASP A 56 3.92 9.07 6.32
C ASP A 56 3.68 7.79 7.13
N LEU A 57 3.02 6.80 6.53
CA LEU A 57 2.79 5.50 7.15
C LEU A 57 4.10 4.79 7.52
N ASN A 58 5.12 4.88 6.67
CA ASN A 58 6.44 4.31 6.96
C ASN A 58 7.15 5.01 8.15
N GLN A 59 6.95 6.32 8.34
CA GLN A 59 7.47 7.02 9.51
C GLN A 59 6.75 6.58 10.79
N ASN A 60 5.41 6.50 10.73
CA ASN A 60 4.58 6.04 11.85
C ASN A 60 4.90 4.58 12.20
N PHE A 61 5.06 3.71 11.19
CA PHE A 61 5.48 2.31 11.36
C PHE A 61 6.77 2.21 12.17
N LYS A 62 7.79 2.98 11.82
CA LYS A 62 9.08 2.96 12.54
C LYS A 62 8.92 3.38 14.01
N ASN A 63 8.06 4.35 14.28
CA ASN A 63 7.80 4.84 15.64
C ASN A 63 7.06 3.77 16.46
N TYR A 64 5.97 3.22 15.93
CA TYR A 64 5.19 2.16 16.60
C TYR A 64 6.03 0.89 16.82
N PHE A 65 6.84 0.50 15.83
CA PHE A 65 7.70 -0.67 15.94
C PHE A 65 8.76 -0.49 17.04
N ARG A 66 9.37 0.70 17.16
CA ARG A 66 10.34 1.02 18.22
C ARG A 66 9.73 1.07 19.62
N SER A 67 8.48 1.52 19.71
CA SER A 67 7.74 1.60 20.98
C SER A 67 7.00 0.31 21.34
N TYR A 68 7.06 -0.72 20.49
CA TYR A 68 6.29 -1.97 20.61
C TYR A 68 4.77 -1.75 20.63
N ASP A 69 4.27 -0.65 20.06
CA ASP A 69 2.85 -0.34 19.95
C ASP A 69 2.22 -1.02 18.73
N PHE A 70 2.16 -2.34 18.76
CA PHE A 70 1.63 -3.16 17.66
C PHE A 70 0.13 -3.01 17.47
N HIS A 71 -0.61 -2.58 18.49
CA HIS A 71 -2.04 -2.34 18.38
C HIS A 71 -2.33 -1.15 17.44
N ASN A 72 -1.72 0.00 17.68
CA ASN A 72 -1.89 1.17 16.83
C ASN A 72 -1.29 0.95 15.44
N LEU A 73 -0.16 0.26 15.36
CA LEU A 73 0.43 -0.16 14.09
C LEU A 73 -0.56 -0.95 13.24
N TYR A 74 -1.16 -2.01 13.80
CA TYR A 74 -2.13 -2.85 13.09
C TYR A 74 -3.36 -2.05 12.67
N LYS A 75 -3.88 -1.20 13.54
CA LYS A 75 -5.05 -0.35 13.26
C LYS A 75 -4.78 0.61 12.10
N GLU A 76 -3.60 1.23 12.07
CA GLU A 76 -3.23 2.17 11.01
C GLU A 76 -3.04 1.44 9.66
N LEU A 77 -2.38 0.28 9.66
CA LEU A 77 -2.23 -0.56 8.47
C LEU A 77 -3.57 -1.05 7.93
N LEU A 78 -4.48 -1.48 8.82
CA LEU A 78 -5.85 -1.89 8.44
C LEU A 78 -6.63 -0.73 7.84
N ASN A 79 -6.56 0.46 8.44
CA ASN A 79 -7.19 1.67 7.92
C ASN A 79 -6.64 2.04 6.53
N PHE A 80 -5.34 1.97 6.34
CA PHE A 80 -4.72 2.21 5.04
C PHE A 80 -5.24 1.22 3.98
N CYS A 81 -5.33 -0.07 4.30
CA CYS A 81 -5.86 -1.08 3.38
C CYS A 81 -7.33 -0.85 3.02
N THR A 82 -8.16 -0.48 3.99
CA THR A 82 -9.62 -0.39 3.79
C THR A 82 -10.07 0.96 3.26
N VAL A 83 -9.54 2.06 3.79
CA VAL A 83 -9.98 3.42 3.45
C VAL A 83 -9.13 4.02 2.35
N ASP A 84 -7.81 4.07 2.52
CA ASP A 84 -6.96 4.76 1.54
C ASP A 84 -6.76 3.94 0.26
N LEU A 85 -6.66 2.61 0.36
CA LEU A 85 -6.52 1.74 -0.81
C LEU A 85 -7.87 1.32 -1.38
N SER A 86 -8.64 0.48 -0.67
CA SER A 86 -9.84 -0.14 -1.24
C SER A 86 -10.94 0.85 -1.57
N ALA A 87 -11.33 1.72 -0.62
CA ALA A 87 -12.42 2.66 -0.82
C ALA A 87 -12.03 3.89 -1.64
N PHE A 88 -10.75 4.20 -1.79
CA PHE A 88 -10.31 5.40 -2.48
C PHE A 88 -9.44 5.09 -3.70
N TYR A 89 -8.19 4.67 -3.53
CA TYR A 89 -7.23 4.58 -4.64
C TYR A 89 -7.61 3.51 -5.67
N PHE A 90 -7.97 2.31 -5.23
CA PHE A 90 -8.36 1.22 -6.12
C PHE A 90 -9.64 1.54 -6.87
N ASP A 91 -10.60 2.17 -6.20
CA ASP A 91 -11.86 2.58 -6.84
C ASP A 91 -11.62 3.61 -7.95
N ILE A 92 -10.75 4.60 -7.73
CA ILE A 92 -10.42 5.61 -8.76
C ILE A 92 -9.61 5.00 -9.91
N ARG A 93 -8.75 4.02 -9.64
CA ARG A 93 -7.83 3.45 -10.63
C ARG A 93 -8.32 2.16 -11.29
N LYS A 94 -9.47 1.62 -10.89
CA LYS A 94 -10.02 0.39 -11.48
C LYS A 94 -10.10 0.43 -13.00
N ASP A 95 -10.59 1.55 -13.57
CA ASP A 95 -10.73 1.68 -15.02
C ASP A 95 -9.35 1.71 -15.72
N ALA A 96 -8.37 2.42 -15.16
CA ALA A 96 -7.01 2.43 -15.67
C ALA A 96 -6.35 1.04 -15.64
N LEU A 97 -6.64 0.26 -14.60
CA LEU A 97 -6.03 -1.06 -14.41
C LEU A 97 -6.70 -2.14 -15.27
N TYR A 98 -8.03 -2.05 -15.49
CA TYR A 98 -8.79 -3.10 -16.18
C TYR A 98 -9.12 -2.77 -17.64
N CYS A 99 -9.30 -1.49 -17.98
CA CYS A 99 -9.77 -1.07 -19.30
C CYS A 99 -8.68 -0.45 -20.17
N ASP A 100 -7.69 0.23 -19.57
CA ASP A 100 -6.63 0.87 -20.36
C ASP A 100 -5.67 -0.17 -20.97
N SER A 101 -5.12 0.17 -22.12
CA SER A 101 -4.05 -0.65 -22.72
C SER A 101 -2.81 -0.73 -21.81
N LYS A 102 -2.00 -1.77 -21.99
CA LYS A 102 -0.74 -1.95 -21.22
C LYS A 102 0.24 -0.79 -21.41
N ASP A 103 0.14 -0.09 -22.55
CA ASP A 103 1.02 1.03 -22.89
C ASP A 103 0.53 2.38 -22.39
N SER A 104 -0.69 2.47 -21.87
CA SER A 104 -1.24 3.69 -21.28
C SER A 104 -0.37 4.20 -20.14
N GLU A 105 0.01 5.49 -20.20
CA GLU A 105 0.77 6.15 -19.13
C GLU A 105 0.03 6.11 -17.79
N ARG A 106 -1.29 6.28 -17.81
CA ARG A 106 -2.12 6.20 -16.61
C ARG A 106 -2.02 4.83 -15.94
N ARG A 107 -2.05 3.75 -16.74
CA ARG A 107 -1.89 2.38 -16.23
C ARG A 107 -0.48 2.14 -15.72
N LYS A 108 0.56 2.51 -16.48
CA LYS A 108 1.97 2.35 -16.08
C LYS A 108 2.27 3.04 -14.76
N ASN A 109 1.81 4.29 -14.58
CA ASN A 109 2.01 5.04 -13.35
C ASN A 109 1.30 4.39 -12.16
N SER A 110 0.07 3.89 -12.36
CA SER A 110 -0.65 3.14 -11.33
C SER A 110 0.10 1.85 -10.94
N ILE A 111 0.63 1.10 -11.91
CA ILE A 111 1.41 -0.13 -11.67
C ILE A 111 2.68 0.16 -10.87
N ILE A 112 3.38 1.28 -11.11
CA ILE A 112 4.54 1.70 -10.31
C ILE A 112 4.15 1.86 -8.84
N VAL A 113 3.06 2.58 -8.58
CA VAL A 113 2.59 2.81 -7.21
C VAL A 113 2.10 1.52 -6.55
N LEU A 114 1.37 0.66 -7.27
CA LEU A 114 0.94 -0.65 -6.74
C LEU A 114 2.13 -1.55 -6.35
N ASN A 115 3.22 -1.54 -7.13
CA ASN A 115 4.45 -2.29 -6.79
C ASN A 115 5.05 -1.81 -5.46
N ILE A 116 5.17 -0.48 -5.27
CA ILE A 116 5.70 0.12 -4.05
C ILE A 116 4.81 -0.21 -2.85
N ILE A 117 3.48 -0.12 -3.03
CA ILE A 117 2.50 -0.44 -1.99
C ILE A 117 2.57 -1.92 -1.61
N LEU A 118 2.60 -2.83 -2.59
CA LEU A 118 2.67 -4.27 -2.32
C LEU A 118 3.92 -4.63 -1.53
N GLU A 119 5.09 -4.15 -1.96
CA GLU A 119 6.35 -4.39 -1.26
C GLU A 119 6.32 -3.82 0.17
N SER A 120 5.81 -2.59 0.34
CA SER A 120 5.71 -1.95 1.64
C SER A 120 4.79 -2.70 2.60
N LEU A 121 3.57 -3.02 2.16
CA LEU A 121 2.59 -3.76 2.97
C LEU A 121 3.11 -5.15 3.36
N THR A 122 3.74 -5.86 2.43
CA THR A 122 4.30 -7.19 2.70
C THR A 122 5.34 -7.11 3.82
N LYS A 123 6.23 -6.11 3.77
CA LYS A 123 7.25 -5.90 4.81
C LYS A 123 6.67 -5.41 6.13
N TRP A 124 5.68 -4.52 6.11
CA TRP A 124 5.07 -3.99 7.35
C TRP A 124 4.19 -5.00 8.07
N PHE A 125 3.50 -5.87 7.34
CA PHE A 125 2.71 -6.93 7.95
C PHE A 125 3.53 -8.16 8.35
N ALA A 126 4.77 -8.32 7.91
CA ALA A 126 5.59 -9.49 8.21
C ALA A 126 5.72 -9.80 9.71
N PRO A 127 5.90 -8.82 10.62
CA PRO A 127 5.95 -9.09 12.06
C PRO A 127 4.61 -9.53 12.67
N ILE A 128 3.48 -9.30 11.99
CA ILE A 128 2.12 -9.53 12.51
C ILE A 128 1.47 -10.73 11.80
N LEU A 129 1.57 -10.81 10.48
CA LEU A 129 0.96 -11.82 9.62
C LEU A 129 2.04 -12.65 8.92
N SER A 130 2.93 -13.25 9.70
CA SER A 130 4.18 -13.88 9.24
C SER A 130 3.98 -14.88 8.11
N PHE A 131 3.00 -15.78 8.22
CA PHE A 131 2.75 -16.80 7.18
C PHE A 131 2.16 -16.21 5.91
N THR A 132 1.20 -15.30 6.06
CA THR A 132 0.54 -14.66 4.90
C THR A 132 1.53 -13.83 4.09
N THR A 133 2.40 -13.07 4.75
CA THR A 133 3.39 -12.24 4.07
C THR A 133 4.51 -13.07 3.45
N GLU A 134 4.88 -14.20 4.04
CA GLU A 134 5.82 -15.15 3.45
C GLU A 134 5.23 -15.77 2.17
N GLU A 135 3.96 -16.22 2.20
CA GLU A 135 3.26 -16.71 1.02
C GLU A 135 3.27 -15.68 -0.11
N ILE A 136 2.92 -14.41 0.20
CA ILE A 136 2.93 -13.31 -0.78
C ILE A 136 4.35 -13.07 -1.31
N PHE A 137 5.35 -13.07 -0.42
CA PHE A 137 6.72 -12.80 -0.80
C PHE A 137 7.28 -13.87 -1.75
N ILE A 138 6.96 -15.13 -1.54
CA ILE A 138 7.32 -16.24 -2.44
C ILE A 138 6.65 -16.08 -3.81
N LEU A 139 5.41 -15.61 -3.86
CA LEU A 139 4.69 -15.38 -5.12
C LEU A 139 5.32 -14.26 -5.96
N ILE A 140 5.83 -13.20 -5.34
CA ILE A 140 6.41 -12.04 -6.04
C ILE A 140 7.92 -12.12 -6.25
N ASN A 141 8.62 -12.95 -5.46
CA ASN A 141 10.07 -13.14 -5.59
C ASN A 141 10.36 -14.60 -5.92
N LYS A 142 10.97 -14.82 -7.06
CA LYS A 142 11.39 -16.16 -7.51
C LYS A 142 12.63 -16.71 -6.77
N ASP A 143 13.21 -15.90 -5.88
CA ASP A 143 14.36 -16.28 -5.06
C ASP A 143 13.88 -16.99 -3.80
N ASN A 144 14.58 -18.09 -3.42
CA ASN A 144 14.29 -18.87 -2.20
C ASN A 144 14.68 -18.12 -0.89
N LYS A 145 14.37 -16.82 -0.81
CA LYS A 145 14.62 -16.01 0.39
C LYS A 145 13.32 -15.78 1.13
N SER A 146 13.41 -15.62 2.44
CA SER A 146 12.26 -15.30 3.29
C SER A 146 12.08 -13.79 3.44
N ILE A 147 10.81 -13.32 3.53
CA ILE A 147 10.48 -11.94 3.85
C ILE A 147 11.10 -11.50 5.18
N HIS A 148 11.25 -12.42 6.13
CA HIS A 148 11.79 -12.17 7.46
C HIS A 148 13.30 -11.84 7.46
N LEU A 149 13.99 -12.05 6.34
CA LEU A 149 15.38 -11.64 6.13
C LEU A 149 15.51 -10.30 5.41
N GLU A 150 14.39 -9.73 4.95
CA GLU A 150 14.35 -8.46 4.23
C GLU A 150 14.41 -7.27 5.20
N LYS A 151 14.99 -6.17 4.73
CA LYS A 151 15.00 -4.91 5.47
C LYS A 151 13.74 -4.11 5.17
N PHE A 152 13.24 -3.37 6.16
CA PHE A 152 12.18 -2.39 5.95
C PHE A 152 12.60 -1.32 4.95
N MET A 153 11.65 -0.83 4.18
CA MET A 153 11.89 0.16 3.14
C MET A 153 12.35 1.50 3.74
N LYS A 154 13.25 2.16 3.01
CA LYS A 154 13.70 3.52 3.34
C LYS A 154 13.18 4.44 2.25
N PHE A 155 12.26 5.31 2.59
CA PHE A 155 11.77 6.33 1.67
C PHE A 155 12.57 7.62 1.81
N PRO A 156 13.01 8.25 0.70
CA PRO A 156 13.65 9.55 0.73
C PRO A 156 12.64 10.63 1.13
N GLN A 157 13.14 11.73 1.72
CA GLN A 157 12.30 12.83 2.18
C GLN A 157 11.54 13.53 1.03
N SER A 158 11.99 13.37 -0.22
CA SER A 158 11.30 13.88 -1.41
C SER A 158 9.86 13.35 -1.57
N PHE A 159 9.53 12.22 -0.92
CA PHE A 159 8.17 11.68 -0.89
C PHE A 159 7.23 12.46 0.04
N GLU A 160 7.77 13.28 0.95
CA GLU A 160 6.96 14.13 1.82
C GLU A 160 6.39 15.32 1.04
N ASN A 161 5.05 15.40 0.94
CA ASN A 161 4.36 16.51 0.29
C ASN A 161 3.12 16.95 1.09
N LYS A 162 3.37 17.69 2.17
CA LYS A 162 2.31 18.17 3.09
C LYS A 162 1.29 19.10 2.39
N LYS A 163 1.72 19.87 1.39
CA LYS A 163 0.82 20.75 0.64
C LYS A 163 -0.19 19.93 -0.17
N LEU A 164 0.31 18.92 -0.87
CA LEU A 164 -0.50 17.99 -1.65
C LEU A 164 -1.46 17.20 -0.75
N ASN A 165 -0.98 16.74 0.42
CA ASN A 165 -1.81 16.03 1.38
C ASN A 165 -3.00 16.89 1.85
N LYS A 166 -2.78 18.15 2.21
CA LYS A 166 -3.87 19.06 2.61
C LYS A 166 -4.92 19.20 1.51
N LYS A 167 -4.49 19.42 0.27
CA LYS A 167 -5.38 19.50 -0.91
C LYS A 167 -6.24 18.24 -1.05
N TRP A 168 -5.64 17.06 -0.99
CA TRP A 168 -6.37 15.80 -1.17
C TRP A 168 -7.28 15.45 0.01
N VAL A 169 -6.94 15.86 1.24
CA VAL A 169 -7.83 15.72 2.40
C VAL A 169 -9.12 16.53 2.18
N GLU A 170 -9.03 17.73 1.64
CA GLU A 170 -10.21 18.54 1.31
C GLU A 170 -11.02 17.93 0.16
N LEU A 171 -10.37 17.48 -0.91
CA LEU A 171 -11.03 16.81 -2.04
C LEU A 171 -11.76 15.53 -1.60
N LYS A 172 -11.15 14.73 -0.71
CA LYS A 172 -11.81 13.53 -0.15
C LYS A 172 -13.08 13.89 0.62
N LYS A 173 -13.06 14.95 1.44
CA LYS A 173 -14.26 15.43 2.15
C LYS A 173 -15.38 15.82 1.19
N ILE A 174 -15.06 16.51 0.10
CA ILE A 174 -16.05 16.89 -0.91
C ILE A 174 -16.65 15.63 -1.56
N ARG A 175 -15.81 14.67 -1.93
CA ARG A 175 -16.26 13.38 -2.49
C ARG A 175 -17.20 12.64 -1.54
N ASP A 176 -16.88 12.60 -0.24
CA ASP A 176 -17.69 11.93 0.78
C ASP A 176 -19.07 12.60 0.99
N ILE A 177 -19.18 13.90 0.68
CA ILE A 177 -20.47 14.63 0.72
C ILE A 177 -21.31 14.36 -0.54
N CYS A 178 -20.66 14.06 -1.67
CA CYS A 178 -21.34 13.83 -2.95
C CYS A 178 -21.79 12.38 -3.17
N ASN A 179 -21.32 11.45 -2.33
CA ASN A 179 -21.69 10.02 -2.35
C ASN A 179 -22.74 9.70 -1.28
#